data_d1fa30b4e2ef67fdd04734599716d877
#
_entry.id   d1fa30b4e2ef67fdd04734599716d877
#
_cell.length_a   1.000
_cell.length_b   1.000
_cell.length_c   1.000
_cell.angle_alpha   90.00
_cell.angle_beta   90.00
_cell.angle_gamma   90.00
#
_symmetry.space_group_name_H-M   'P 1'
#
loop_
_entity.id
_entity.type
_entity.pdbx_description
1 polymer ?
#
loop_
_entity_poly.entity_id
_entity_poly.type
_entity_poly.pdbx_seq_one_letter_code
_entity_poly.pdbx_strand_id
1 'polypeptide(L)'
;MIFRWLTFFSVLPAMAATVSGTVELTDAKVKGWDGLVVWLEPLQGRAALTPGRVVLDQKNKKFSPHVLAVPVGSTVDFPNHDPIFHNAFSNFAGQPFDTGLYAPGTSQKVVFRREGFVRVFCNIHANMSAVIVVVPTPYYAVTLANGGWQMANVPPGEYRLRLFHERATQETLGGLEMKVVVSDGMLTVPRVKVSESGYLEVPHKTKHGREYPAKPQENGPYIGGK
;
A
#
# COMPACT_ATOMS: atom_id res chain seq x y z
N MET A 1 50.97 -40.57 -4.01
CA MET A 1 49.83 -40.32 -3.12
C MET A 1 49.65 -38.82 -3.01
N ILE A 2 48.67 -38.22 -3.76
CA ILE A 2 48.44 -36.76 -3.76
C ILE A 2 47.25 -36.50 -2.85
N PHE A 3 47.51 -35.94 -1.67
CA PHE A 3 46.45 -35.48 -0.76
C PHE A 3 45.81 -34.17 -1.30
N ARG A 4 44.59 -34.26 -1.80
CA ARG A 4 43.75 -33.08 -2.11
C ARG A 4 43.09 -32.59 -0.81
N TRP A 5 43.53 -31.43 -0.34
CA TRP A 5 42.86 -30.72 0.74
C TRP A 5 41.54 -30.13 0.19
N LEU A 6 40.40 -30.64 0.64
CA LEU A 6 39.08 -30.03 0.44
C LEU A 6 38.93 -28.92 1.47
N THR A 7 39.05 -27.68 1.00
CA THR A 7 38.69 -26.50 1.80
C THR A 7 37.18 -26.40 1.84
N PHE A 8 36.57 -26.72 2.97
CA PHE A 8 35.17 -26.42 3.25
C PHE A 8 35.05 -24.92 3.51
N PHE A 9 34.52 -24.17 2.54
CA PHE A 9 34.01 -22.82 2.79
C PHE A 9 32.72 -22.96 3.61
N SER A 10 32.80 -22.69 4.90
CA SER A 10 31.61 -22.50 5.75
C SER A 10 30.98 -21.17 5.39
N VAL A 11 29.90 -21.19 4.59
CA VAL A 11 29.04 -20.03 4.39
C VAL A 11 28.23 -19.86 5.67
N LEU A 12 28.64 -18.94 6.53
CA LEU A 12 27.81 -18.49 7.65
C LEU A 12 26.52 -17.91 7.06
N PRO A 13 25.34 -18.31 7.56
CA PRO A 13 24.09 -17.68 7.13
C PRO A 13 24.15 -16.20 7.47
N ALA A 14 24.02 -15.34 6.47
CA ALA A 14 23.89 -13.91 6.69
C ALA A 14 22.67 -13.68 7.59
N MET A 15 22.87 -13.09 8.77
CA MET A 15 21.79 -12.77 9.69
C MET A 15 20.97 -11.63 9.12
N ALA A 16 19.69 -11.88 8.90
CA ALA A 16 18.79 -10.85 8.37
C ALA A 16 18.58 -9.73 9.40
N ALA A 17 18.60 -8.49 8.96
CA ALA A 17 18.48 -7.31 9.80
C ALA A 17 17.02 -6.92 10.04
N THR A 18 16.82 -6.13 11.10
CA THR A 18 15.61 -5.33 11.30
C THR A 18 15.92 -3.90 10.94
N VAL A 19 15.16 -3.36 9.96
CA VAL A 19 15.27 -1.94 9.57
C VAL A 19 14.05 -1.19 10.09
N SER A 20 14.27 -0.08 10.77
CA SER A 20 13.22 0.74 11.37
C SER A 20 13.44 2.22 11.15
N GLY A 21 12.41 3.01 11.36
CA GLY A 21 12.51 4.45 11.27
C GLY A 21 11.22 5.15 11.69
N THR A 22 11.20 6.47 11.52
CA THR A 22 10.03 7.29 11.78
C THR A 22 9.81 8.25 10.64
N VAL A 23 8.54 8.53 10.34
CA VAL A 23 8.12 9.57 9.42
C VAL A 23 7.34 10.63 10.18
N GLU A 24 7.55 11.88 9.83
CA GLU A 24 6.83 13.04 10.34
C GLU A 24 6.16 13.76 9.18
N LEU A 25 4.84 13.99 9.28
CA LEU A 25 4.15 14.83 8.32
C LEU A 25 4.33 16.30 8.69
N THR A 26 4.73 17.09 7.71
CA THR A 26 4.76 18.55 7.81
C THR A 26 3.65 19.14 6.92
N ASP A 27 3.15 20.31 7.30
CA ASP A 27 2.10 21.02 6.55
C ASP A 27 0.80 20.20 6.38
N ALA A 28 0.55 19.26 7.29
CA ALA A 28 -0.63 18.41 7.23
C ALA A 28 -1.90 19.22 7.44
N LYS A 29 -2.79 19.18 6.45
CA LYS A 29 -4.09 19.88 6.47
C LYS A 29 -5.16 19.13 7.27
N VAL A 30 -4.97 17.85 7.48
CA VAL A 30 -5.93 16.96 8.16
C VAL A 30 -5.25 16.27 9.31
N LYS A 31 -5.91 16.23 10.47
CA LYS A 31 -5.43 15.44 11.61
C LYS A 31 -5.70 13.96 11.36
N GLY A 32 -4.70 13.14 11.52
CA GLY A 32 -4.76 11.68 11.42
C GLY A 32 -3.87 11.15 10.32
N TRP A 33 -3.32 9.96 10.57
CA TRP A 33 -2.50 9.22 9.65
C TRP A 33 -3.37 8.12 9.03
N ASP A 34 -3.56 8.20 7.73
CA ASP A 34 -4.23 7.11 7.00
C ASP A 34 -3.25 6.00 6.58
N GLY A 35 -2.02 6.11 7.05
CA GLY A 35 -0.90 5.26 6.72
C GLY A 35 -0.01 5.87 5.63
N LEU A 36 1.29 5.70 5.82
CA LEU A 36 2.32 5.99 4.84
C LEU A 36 3.02 4.66 4.57
N VAL A 37 3.31 4.35 3.32
CA VAL A 37 4.02 3.11 2.96
C VAL A 37 5.49 3.43 2.76
N VAL A 38 6.34 2.62 3.38
CA VAL A 38 7.80 2.66 3.22
C VAL A 38 8.25 1.34 2.67
N TRP A 39 9.16 1.31 1.69
CA TRP A 39 9.74 0.06 1.21
C TRP A 39 11.20 0.20 0.80
N LEU A 40 11.89 -0.93 0.76
CA LEU A 40 13.29 -1.05 0.36
C LEU A 40 13.39 -1.83 -0.95
N GLU A 41 13.90 -1.19 -1.98
CA GLU A 41 14.22 -1.84 -3.26
C GLU A 41 15.71 -2.16 -3.32
N PRO A 42 16.12 -3.42 -3.53
CA PRO A 42 17.53 -3.75 -3.73
C PRO A 42 18.10 -2.96 -4.90
N LEU A 43 19.29 -2.36 -4.72
CA LEU A 43 20.00 -1.66 -5.80
C LEU A 43 20.61 -2.64 -6.80
N GLN A 44 20.83 -3.88 -6.39
CA GLN A 44 21.34 -4.96 -7.24
C GLN A 44 20.39 -6.16 -7.18
N GLY A 45 20.08 -6.70 -8.34
CA GLY A 45 19.16 -7.85 -8.45
C GLY A 45 17.71 -7.50 -8.16
N ARG A 46 16.95 -8.52 -7.81
CA ARG A 46 15.54 -8.41 -7.38
C ARG A 46 15.30 -9.30 -6.17
N ALA A 47 14.58 -8.80 -5.20
CA ALA A 47 14.11 -9.64 -4.10
C ALA A 47 13.05 -10.63 -4.60
N ALA A 48 13.10 -11.87 -4.09
CA ALA A 48 12.05 -12.85 -4.35
C ALA A 48 10.76 -12.36 -3.70
N LEU A 49 9.70 -12.23 -4.50
CA LEU A 49 8.39 -11.83 -4.00
C LEU A 49 7.65 -13.04 -3.45
N THR A 50 6.94 -12.83 -2.35
CA THR A 50 5.98 -13.80 -1.81
C THR A 50 4.59 -13.16 -1.87
N PRO A 51 3.87 -13.31 -2.99
CA PRO A 51 2.52 -12.78 -3.11
C PRO A 51 1.62 -13.38 -2.04
N GLY A 52 0.85 -12.53 -1.39
CA GLY A 52 -0.06 -12.90 -0.32
C GLY A 52 -1.52 -12.74 -0.70
N ARG A 53 -2.38 -13.08 0.26
CA ARG A 53 -3.80 -12.77 0.21
C ARG A 53 -4.13 -11.86 1.38
N VAL A 54 -4.71 -10.71 1.09
CA VAL A 54 -5.05 -9.67 2.07
C VAL A 54 -6.47 -9.18 1.86
N VAL A 55 -7.01 -8.49 2.86
CA VAL A 55 -8.39 -8.01 2.86
C VAL A 55 -8.41 -6.49 2.85
N LEU A 56 -9.25 -5.92 1.98
CA LEU A 56 -9.68 -4.53 2.02
C LEU A 56 -11.19 -4.52 2.29
N ASP A 57 -11.54 -4.40 3.56
CA ASP A 57 -12.91 -4.55 4.04
C ASP A 57 -13.81 -3.39 3.62
N GLN A 58 -15.10 -3.66 3.43
CA GLN A 58 -16.15 -2.69 3.15
C GLN A 58 -17.18 -2.72 4.27
N LYS A 59 -17.11 -1.72 5.13
CA LYS A 59 -17.99 -1.58 6.27
C LYS A 59 -18.25 -0.10 6.58
N ASN A 60 -19.48 0.24 6.94
CA ASN A 60 -19.92 1.61 7.24
C ASN A 60 -19.64 2.58 6.08
N LYS A 61 -19.85 2.13 4.83
CA LYS A 61 -19.55 2.90 3.60
C LYS A 61 -18.10 3.40 3.55
N LYS A 62 -17.15 2.57 4.00
CA LYS A 62 -15.71 2.82 3.98
C LYS A 62 -14.95 1.58 3.56
N PHE A 63 -13.82 1.77 2.90
CA PHE A 63 -12.78 0.75 2.79
C PHE A 63 -11.87 0.80 4.01
N SER A 64 -11.47 -0.35 4.54
CA SER A 64 -10.57 -0.46 5.70
C SER A 64 -9.55 -1.59 5.50
N PRO A 65 -8.26 -1.32 5.67
CA PRO A 65 -7.64 -0.01 5.96
C PRO A 65 -7.76 0.96 4.78
N HIS A 66 -7.61 2.29 5.01
CA HIS A 66 -7.60 3.26 3.93
C HIS A 66 -6.38 3.12 3.02
N VAL A 67 -5.21 2.85 3.59
CA VAL A 67 -3.97 2.55 2.84
C VAL A 67 -3.56 1.10 3.08
N LEU A 68 -3.43 0.33 2.00
CA LEU A 68 -3.01 -1.07 2.01
C LEU A 68 -1.75 -1.22 1.16
N ALA A 69 -0.73 -1.90 1.68
CA ALA A 69 0.47 -2.24 0.92
C ALA A 69 0.54 -3.74 0.65
N VAL A 70 0.88 -4.12 -0.58
CA VAL A 70 0.99 -5.53 -1.00
C VAL A 70 2.14 -5.73 -1.99
N PRO A 71 2.85 -6.86 -1.97
CA PRO A 71 3.79 -7.22 -3.02
C PRO A 71 3.07 -7.47 -4.36
N VAL A 72 3.76 -7.19 -5.46
CA VAL A 72 3.28 -7.57 -6.81
C VAL A 72 2.87 -9.03 -6.85
N GLY A 73 1.74 -9.32 -7.46
CA GLY A 73 1.16 -10.66 -7.58
C GLY A 73 0.17 -11.02 -6.47
N SER A 74 0.06 -10.21 -5.43
CA SER A 74 -0.88 -10.45 -4.32
C SER A 74 -2.34 -10.34 -4.75
N THR A 75 -3.18 -11.08 -4.05
CA THR A 75 -4.64 -11.02 -4.18
C THR A 75 -5.23 -10.18 -3.05
N VAL A 76 -6.09 -9.22 -3.39
CA VAL A 76 -6.88 -8.47 -2.42
C VAL A 76 -8.31 -8.94 -2.49
N ASP A 77 -8.86 -9.34 -1.34
CA ASP A 77 -10.26 -9.64 -1.16
C ASP A 77 -11.01 -8.39 -0.72
N PHE A 78 -12.20 -8.18 -1.27
CA PHE A 78 -13.09 -7.07 -0.97
C PHE A 78 -14.41 -7.60 -0.37
N PRO A 79 -14.44 -8.05 0.89
CA PRO A 79 -15.70 -8.46 1.52
C PRO A 79 -16.61 -7.26 1.72
N ASN A 80 -17.92 -7.49 1.58
CA ASN A 80 -18.95 -6.48 1.84
C ASN A 80 -19.68 -6.82 3.15
N HIS A 81 -19.34 -6.13 4.23
CA HIS A 81 -19.95 -6.27 5.54
C HIS A 81 -21.05 -5.22 5.83
N ASP A 82 -21.40 -4.42 4.83
CA ASP A 82 -22.55 -3.52 4.93
C ASP A 82 -23.85 -4.21 4.49
N PRO A 83 -25.03 -3.76 4.95
CA PRO A 83 -26.33 -4.30 4.54
C PRO A 83 -26.81 -3.79 3.17
N ILE A 84 -25.92 -3.18 2.38
CA ILE A 84 -26.18 -2.59 1.07
C ILE A 84 -25.18 -3.08 0.03
N PHE A 85 -25.51 -2.93 -1.25
CA PHE A 85 -24.58 -3.25 -2.34
C PHE A 85 -23.42 -2.29 -2.37
N HIS A 86 -22.25 -2.80 -2.72
CA HIS A 86 -21.04 -2.05 -3.01
C HIS A 86 -20.38 -2.57 -4.29
N ASN A 87 -19.40 -1.83 -4.78
CA ASN A 87 -18.38 -2.31 -5.70
C ASN A 87 -17.01 -1.72 -5.31
N ALA A 88 -15.97 -2.28 -5.89
CA ALA A 88 -14.65 -1.71 -5.87
C ALA A 88 -14.17 -1.51 -7.31
N PHE A 89 -13.71 -0.32 -7.66
CA PHE A 89 -13.17 -0.05 -8.99
C PHE A 89 -11.98 0.90 -8.93
N SER A 90 -11.18 0.86 -9.98
CA SER A 90 -10.10 1.82 -10.23
C SER A 90 -10.01 2.11 -11.71
N ASN A 91 -9.95 3.39 -12.06
CA ASN A 91 -9.67 3.86 -13.42
C ASN A 91 -8.21 4.31 -13.57
N PHE A 92 -7.38 4.13 -12.55
CA PHE A 92 -5.99 4.58 -12.55
C PHE A 92 -5.13 3.72 -13.46
N ALA A 93 -4.25 4.38 -14.22
CA ALA A 93 -3.47 3.78 -15.31
C ALA A 93 -2.57 2.60 -14.91
N GLY A 94 -2.24 2.44 -13.62
CA GLY A 94 -1.40 1.34 -13.15
C GLY A 94 -2.08 -0.03 -13.30
N GLN A 95 -3.31 -0.16 -12.78
CA GLN A 95 -4.11 -1.37 -12.87
C GLN A 95 -5.61 -1.05 -12.78
N PRO A 96 -6.27 -0.81 -13.92
CA PRO A 96 -7.72 -0.60 -13.93
C PRO A 96 -8.44 -1.91 -13.60
N PHE A 97 -9.50 -1.82 -12.78
CA PHE A 97 -10.40 -2.93 -12.50
C PHE A 97 -11.79 -2.44 -12.08
N ASP A 98 -12.78 -3.32 -12.18
CA ASP A 98 -14.15 -3.12 -11.68
C ASP A 98 -14.71 -4.48 -11.25
N THR A 99 -15.09 -4.60 -10.00
CA THR A 99 -15.69 -5.83 -9.46
C THR A 99 -17.16 -6.00 -9.83
N GLY A 100 -17.78 -4.97 -10.43
CA GLY A 100 -19.23 -4.88 -10.51
C GLY A 100 -19.86 -4.65 -9.14
N LEU A 101 -21.19 -4.45 -9.10
CA LEU A 101 -21.95 -4.40 -7.85
C LEU A 101 -22.13 -5.80 -7.29
N TYR A 102 -21.94 -5.97 -5.99
CA TYR A 102 -22.16 -7.24 -5.30
C TYR A 102 -22.87 -7.08 -3.95
N ALA A 103 -23.57 -8.11 -3.54
CA ALA A 103 -24.50 -8.13 -2.43
C ALA A 103 -23.79 -8.10 -1.06
N PRO A 104 -24.51 -7.69 -0.01
CA PRO A 104 -24.11 -7.90 1.39
C PRO A 104 -23.66 -9.34 1.67
N GLY A 105 -22.64 -9.51 2.51
CA GLY A 105 -22.11 -10.80 2.93
C GLY A 105 -21.31 -11.55 1.86
N THR A 106 -21.10 -10.98 0.67
CA THR A 106 -20.28 -11.56 -0.39
C THR A 106 -18.94 -10.85 -0.53
N SER A 107 -18.00 -11.44 -1.27
CA SER A 107 -16.66 -10.88 -1.48
C SER A 107 -16.23 -11.03 -2.93
N GLN A 108 -15.51 -10.06 -3.44
CA GLN A 108 -14.84 -10.08 -4.74
C GLN A 108 -13.32 -10.11 -4.56
N LYS A 109 -12.59 -10.51 -5.59
CA LYS A 109 -11.12 -10.69 -5.54
C LYS A 109 -10.47 -10.03 -6.74
N VAL A 110 -9.35 -9.34 -6.50
CA VAL A 110 -8.53 -8.74 -7.55
C VAL A 110 -7.07 -9.11 -7.32
N VAL A 111 -6.38 -9.55 -8.37
CA VAL A 111 -4.93 -9.82 -8.32
C VAL A 111 -4.17 -8.59 -8.80
N PHE A 112 -3.25 -8.08 -8.00
CA PHE A 112 -2.46 -6.89 -8.29
C PHE A 112 -1.10 -7.29 -8.91
N ARG A 113 -0.99 -7.21 -10.25
CA ARG A 113 0.15 -7.71 -11.04
C ARG A 113 1.20 -6.66 -11.40
N ARG A 114 0.90 -5.38 -11.19
CA ARG A 114 1.78 -4.26 -11.57
C ARG A 114 2.08 -3.42 -10.34
N GLU A 115 3.34 -3.06 -10.18
CA GLU A 115 3.76 -2.08 -9.16
C GLU A 115 3.11 -0.72 -9.40
N GLY A 116 2.92 0.04 -8.33
CA GLY A 116 2.38 1.40 -8.37
C GLY A 116 1.26 1.65 -7.38
N PHE A 117 0.56 2.75 -7.56
CA PHE A 117 -0.48 3.22 -6.64
C PHE A 117 -1.84 3.07 -7.31
N VAL A 118 -2.71 2.30 -6.70
CA VAL A 118 -4.04 2.02 -7.22
C VAL A 118 -5.06 2.65 -6.30
N ARG A 119 -5.69 3.74 -6.74
CA ARG A 119 -6.81 4.34 -6.03
C ARG A 119 -8.06 3.51 -6.26
N VAL A 120 -8.70 3.11 -5.18
CA VAL A 120 -9.91 2.28 -5.17
C VAL A 120 -11.09 3.13 -4.74
N PHE A 121 -12.20 3.02 -5.45
CA PHE A 121 -13.41 3.77 -5.19
C PHE A 121 -14.65 2.87 -5.23
N CYS A 122 -15.74 3.33 -4.60
CA CYS A 122 -17.07 2.77 -4.79
C CYS A 122 -17.87 3.67 -5.74
N ASN A 123 -18.56 3.07 -6.72
CA ASN A 123 -19.31 3.82 -7.76
C ASN A 123 -20.58 4.52 -7.23
N ILE A 124 -21.05 4.15 -6.04
CA ILE A 124 -22.31 4.67 -5.48
C ILE A 124 -22.13 5.50 -4.21
N HIS A 125 -20.92 5.54 -3.64
CA HIS A 125 -20.61 6.31 -2.43
C HIS A 125 -19.37 7.20 -2.65
N ALA A 126 -19.60 8.49 -2.81
CA ALA A 126 -18.55 9.47 -3.15
C ALA A 126 -17.38 9.53 -2.15
N ASN A 127 -17.63 9.24 -0.88
CA ASN A 127 -16.60 9.30 0.17
C ASN A 127 -15.94 7.95 0.46
N MET A 128 -16.23 6.91 -0.36
CA MET A 128 -15.71 5.57 -0.14
C MET A 128 -14.49 5.33 -1.03
N SER A 129 -13.31 5.58 -0.49
CA SER A 129 -12.03 5.45 -1.18
C SER A 129 -10.98 4.75 -0.35
N ALA A 130 -9.98 4.17 -1.02
CA ALA A 130 -8.76 3.62 -0.45
C ALA A 130 -7.62 3.69 -1.46
N VAL A 131 -6.40 3.44 -1.00
CA VAL A 131 -5.22 3.30 -1.85
C VAL A 131 -4.55 1.97 -1.60
N ILE A 132 -4.28 1.22 -2.67
CA ILE A 132 -3.46 0.03 -2.63
C ILE A 132 -2.10 0.37 -3.24
N VAL A 133 -1.05 0.26 -2.43
CA VAL A 133 0.34 0.43 -2.85
C VAL A 133 0.90 -0.94 -3.19
N VAL A 134 1.16 -1.17 -4.46
CA VAL A 134 1.71 -2.44 -4.96
C VAL A 134 3.22 -2.29 -5.08
N VAL A 135 3.96 -2.95 -4.20
CA VAL A 135 5.42 -2.81 -4.08
C VAL A 135 6.18 -3.94 -4.78
N PRO A 136 7.35 -3.66 -5.40
CA PRO A 136 8.16 -4.65 -6.11
C PRO A 136 9.10 -5.44 -5.19
N THR A 137 8.86 -5.44 -3.88
CA THR A 137 9.75 -5.98 -2.86
C THR A 137 8.96 -6.59 -1.70
N PRO A 138 9.48 -7.60 -0.99
CA PRO A 138 8.88 -8.10 0.24
C PRO A 138 9.22 -7.22 1.47
N TYR A 139 10.13 -6.24 1.33
CA TYR A 139 10.61 -5.39 2.41
C TYR A 139 9.84 -4.08 2.43
N TYR A 140 8.68 -4.06 3.09
CA TYR A 140 7.82 -2.90 3.20
C TYR A 140 7.12 -2.84 4.56
N ALA A 141 6.66 -1.67 4.91
CA ALA A 141 5.84 -1.43 6.09
C ALA A 141 4.83 -0.32 5.83
N VAL A 142 3.69 -0.40 6.50
CA VAL A 142 2.77 0.74 6.66
C VAL A 142 3.06 1.37 8.02
N THR A 143 3.18 2.69 8.07
CA THR A 143 3.48 3.39 9.32
C THR A 143 2.36 3.24 10.34
N LEU A 144 2.75 3.20 11.61
CA LEU A 144 1.83 3.30 12.73
C LEU A 144 1.31 4.74 12.88
N ALA A 145 0.30 4.94 13.71
CA ALA A 145 -0.29 6.26 13.98
C ALA A 145 0.71 7.30 14.54
N ASN A 146 1.83 6.87 15.10
CA ASN A 146 2.92 7.73 15.58
C ASN A 146 4.02 7.98 14.53
N GLY A 147 3.82 7.51 13.28
CA GLY A 147 4.78 7.59 12.19
C GLY A 147 5.90 6.56 12.23
N GLY A 148 5.95 5.70 13.25
CA GLY A 148 6.93 4.61 13.35
C GLY A 148 6.67 3.50 12.33
N TRP A 149 7.76 2.88 11.85
CA TRP A 149 7.71 1.71 10.96
C TRP A 149 8.87 0.77 11.21
N GLN A 150 8.69 -0.48 10.86
CA GLN A 150 9.71 -1.52 11.01
C GLN A 150 9.54 -2.60 9.94
N MET A 151 10.67 -3.08 9.42
CA MET A 151 10.78 -4.20 8.50
C MET A 151 11.74 -5.23 9.09
N ALA A 152 11.28 -6.44 9.30
CA ALA A 152 12.10 -7.55 9.75
C ALA A 152 12.65 -8.36 8.57
N ASN A 153 13.68 -9.14 8.82
CA ASN A 153 14.24 -10.09 7.86
C ASN A 153 14.74 -9.46 6.55
N VAL A 154 15.31 -8.27 6.63
CA VAL A 154 15.95 -7.60 5.49
C VAL A 154 17.39 -8.13 5.36
N PRO A 155 17.76 -8.78 4.24
CA PRO A 155 19.11 -9.25 4.03
C PRO A 155 20.13 -8.10 4.00
N PRO A 156 21.38 -8.33 4.37
CA PRO A 156 22.45 -7.37 4.15
C PRO A 156 22.57 -7.00 2.67
N GLY A 157 22.78 -5.71 2.38
CA GLY A 157 22.87 -5.22 1.02
C GLY A 157 22.63 -3.71 0.91
N GLU A 158 22.65 -3.24 -0.32
CA GLU A 158 22.36 -1.85 -0.65
C GLU A 158 20.95 -1.73 -1.19
N TYR A 159 20.20 -0.78 -0.67
CA TYR A 159 18.80 -0.57 -0.99
C TYR A 159 18.52 0.89 -1.30
N ARG A 160 17.49 1.11 -2.10
CA ARG A 160 16.81 2.40 -2.21
C ARG A 160 15.58 2.37 -1.31
N LEU A 161 15.55 3.25 -0.33
CA LEU A 161 14.34 3.49 0.47
C LEU A 161 13.43 4.44 -0.29
N ARG A 162 12.17 4.05 -0.42
CA ARG A 162 11.11 4.82 -1.06
C ARG A 162 9.90 4.91 -0.15
N LEU A 163 9.10 5.94 -0.40
CA LEU A 163 7.91 6.23 0.38
C LEU A 163 6.73 6.53 -0.53
N PHE A 164 5.54 6.24 -0.01
CA PHE A 164 4.29 6.71 -0.58
C PHE A 164 3.44 7.35 0.51
N HIS A 165 2.91 8.53 0.21
CA HIS A 165 1.88 9.21 0.97
C HIS A 165 0.86 9.78 0.00
N GLU A 166 -0.43 9.53 0.25
CA GLU A 166 -1.50 9.89 -0.68
C GLU A 166 -1.56 11.41 -0.96
N ARG A 167 -1.24 12.22 0.05
CA ARG A 167 -1.27 13.68 -0.02
C ARG A 167 0.09 14.35 -0.26
N ALA A 168 1.11 13.60 -0.64
CA ALA A 168 2.38 14.16 -1.08
C ALA A 168 2.47 14.18 -2.62
N THR A 169 3.12 15.20 -3.17
CA THR A 169 3.37 15.26 -4.61
C THR A 169 4.43 14.23 -5.02
N GLN A 170 4.43 13.82 -6.30
CA GLN A 170 5.45 12.91 -6.81
C GLN A 170 6.87 13.52 -6.72
N GLU A 171 6.99 14.85 -6.86
CA GLU A 171 8.25 15.58 -6.68
C GLU A 171 8.73 15.46 -5.23
N THR A 172 7.85 15.71 -4.25
CA THR A 172 8.15 15.54 -2.82
C THR A 172 8.63 14.12 -2.54
N LEU A 173 7.90 13.10 -2.98
CA LEU A 173 8.23 11.70 -2.74
C LEU A 173 9.55 11.30 -3.40
N GLY A 174 9.79 11.73 -4.65
CA GLY A 174 11.05 11.47 -5.37
C GLY A 174 12.27 12.11 -4.70
N GLY A 175 12.09 13.32 -4.13
CA GLY A 175 13.16 14.01 -3.38
C GLY A 175 13.51 13.35 -2.04
N LEU A 176 12.66 12.44 -1.55
CA LEU A 176 12.87 11.70 -0.28
C LEU A 176 13.51 10.32 -0.48
N GLU A 177 13.69 9.87 -1.72
CA GLU A 177 14.39 8.62 -1.98
C GLU A 177 15.83 8.68 -1.46
N MET A 178 16.25 7.65 -0.74
CA MET A 178 17.61 7.58 -0.19
C MET A 178 18.23 6.20 -0.32
N LYS A 179 19.56 6.18 -0.44
CA LYS A 179 20.33 4.93 -0.35
C LYS A 179 20.45 4.52 1.12
N VAL A 180 20.18 3.24 1.38
CA VAL A 180 20.32 2.60 2.69
C VAL A 180 21.23 1.39 2.55
N VAL A 181 22.23 1.28 3.40
CA VAL A 181 23.12 0.13 3.48
C VAL A 181 22.70 -0.69 4.71
N VAL A 182 22.20 -1.88 4.48
CA VAL A 182 21.79 -2.82 5.53
C VAL A 182 22.96 -3.77 5.81
N SER A 183 23.37 -3.85 7.06
CA SER A 183 24.28 -4.85 7.63
C SER A 183 23.51 -5.73 8.60
N ASP A 184 24.17 -6.72 9.18
CA ASP A 184 23.55 -7.57 10.20
C ASP A 184 23.07 -6.77 11.41
N GLY A 185 21.97 -7.22 12.04
CA GLY A 185 21.45 -6.67 13.28
C GLY A 185 20.34 -5.66 13.10
N MET A 186 20.42 -4.52 13.78
CA MET A 186 19.40 -3.47 13.76
C MET A 186 19.92 -2.20 13.07
N LEU A 187 19.13 -1.69 12.13
CA LEU A 187 19.39 -0.42 11.47
C LEU A 187 18.23 0.54 11.72
N THR A 188 18.53 1.71 12.27
CA THR A 188 17.54 2.80 12.40
C THR A 188 17.85 3.85 11.33
N VAL A 189 16.88 4.04 10.43
CA VAL A 189 16.94 5.09 9.40
C VAL A 189 16.62 6.45 10.05
N PRO A 190 17.33 7.53 9.69
CA PRO A 190 17.00 8.86 10.15
C PRO A 190 15.54 9.22 9.88
N ARG A 191 14.97 10.07 10.73
CA ARG A 191 13.59 10.54 10.57
C ARG A 191 13.39 11.23 9.23
N VAL A 192 12.36 10.81 8.50
CA VAL A 192 11.98 11.40 7.22
C VAL A 192 10.81 12.36 7.43
N LYS A 193 10.95 13.58 6.91
CA LYS A 193 9.87 14.58 6.92
C LYS A 193 9.19 14.59 5.56
N VAL A 194 7.87 14.36 5.56
CA VAL A 194 7.04 14.35 4.34
C VAL A 194 6.12 15.56 4.38
N SER A 195 6.23 16.43 3.38
CA SER A 195 5.36 17.60 3.25
C SER A 195 4.12 17.26 2.41
N GLU A 196 2.96 17.75 2.84
CA GLU A 196 1.71 17.75 2.07
C GLU A 196 1.54 19.06 1.26
N SER A 197 2.55 19.91 1.25
CA SER A 197 2.52 21.16 0.46
C SER A 197 2.42 20.84 -1.04
N GLY A 198 1.60 21.63 -1.73
CA GLY A 198 1.36 21.44 -3.17
C GLY A 198 0.37 20.34 -3.53
N TYR A 199 -0.12 19.55 -2.58
CA TYR A 199 -1.17 18.58 -2.85
C TYR A 199 -2.51 19.29 -3.12
N LEU A 200 -3.12 18.91 -4.24
CA LEU A 200 -4.47 19.34 -4.62
C LEU A 200 -5.40 18.14 -4.56
N GLU A 201 -6.36 18.20 -3.67
CA GLU A 201 -7.40 17.17 -3.61
C GLU A 201 -8.34 17.34 -4.82
N VAL A 202 -8.34 16.32 -5.68
CA VAL A 202 -9.26 16.27 -6.82
C VAL A 202 -10.35 15.25 -6.49
N PRO A 203 -11.61 15.66 -6.39
CA PRO A 203 -12.72 14.73 -6.20
C PRO A 203 -12.72 13.65 -7.28
N HIS A 204 -12.90 12.41 -6.88
CA HIS A 204 -13.01 11.33 -7.84
C HIS A 204 -14.43 11.30 -8.47
N LYS A 205 -14.50 10.75 -9.67
CA LYS A 205 -15.76 10.57 -10.41
C LYS A 205 -16.21 9.12 -10.31
N THR A 206 -17.46 8.89 -10.67
CA THR A 206 -17.98 7.53 -10.85
C THR A 206 -17.16 6.78 -11.91
N LYS A 207 -17.27 5.45 -11.97
CA LYS A 207 -16.60 4.63 -12.99
C LYS A 207 -16.93 5.03 -14.44
N HIS A 208 -18.01 5.77 -14.63
CA HIS A 208 -18.44 6.29 -15.93
C HIS A 208 -18.01 7.75 -16.19
N GLY A 209 -17.13 8.30 -15.34
CA GLY A 209 -16.62 9.66 -15.46
C GLY A 209 -17.63 10.77 -15.07
N ARG A 210 -18.75 10.40 -14.44
CA ARG A 210 -19.79 11.34 -13.99
C ARG A 210 -19.53 11.78 -12.56
N GLU A 211 -19.98 12.99 -12.23
CA GLU A 211 -20.02 13.44 -10.83
C GLU A 211 -21.00 12.59 -10.01
N TYR A 212 -20.71 12.44 -8.72
CA TYR A 212 -21.66 11.84 -7.81
C TYR A 212 -22.83 12.80 -7.55
N PRO A 213 -24.04 12.29 -7.29
CA PRO A 213 -25.16 13.13 -6.88
C PRO A 213 -24.79 13.99 -5.67
N ALA A 214 -25.19 15.26 -5.66
CA ALA A 214 -24.87 16.23 -4.61
C ALA A 214 -25.44 15.86 -3.22
N LYS A 215 -26.41 14.96 -3.16
CA LYS A 215 -26.93 14.34 -1.92
C LYS A 215 -26.82 12.83 -2.07
N PRO A 216 -26.27 12.11 -1.06
CA PRO A 216 -26.46 10.67 -1.00
C PRO A 216 -27.96 10.40 -1.09
N GLN A 217 -28.38 9.59 -2.03
CA GLN A 217 -29.77 9.11 -2.04
C GLN A 217 -29.89 8.19 -0.82
N GLU A 218 -30.30 8.73 0.33
CA GLU A 218 -30.70 7.94 1.50
C GLU A 218 -31.85 7.00 1.16
N ASN A 219 -32.58 7.30 0.08
CA ASN A 219 -33.71 6.54 -0.45
C ASN A 219 -33.43 5.94 -1.84
N GLY A 220 -32.18 5.57 -2.14
CA GLY A 220 -31.87 4.85 -3.37
C GLY A 220 -32.62 3.50 -3.43
N PRO A 221 -32.80 2.89 -4.64
CA PRO A 221 -33.59 1.68 -4.85
C PRO A 221 -33.14 0.46 -4.05
N TYR A 222 -32.07 0.58 -3.30
CA TYR A 222 -31.54 -0.45 -2.40
C TYR A 222 -32.00 -0.30 -0.93
N ILE A 223 -32.78 0.75 -0.59
CA ILE A 223 -33.39 0.94 0.72
C ILE A 223 -34.88 0.65 0.54
N GLY A 224 -35.26 -0.60 0.56
CA GLY A 224 -36.69 -0.91 0.43
C GLY A 224 -37.04 -2.35 0.14
N GLY A 225 -36.28 -3.27 0.63
CA GLY A 225 -36.76 -4.62 0.87
C GLY A 225 -37.42 -4.66 2.27
N LYS A 226 -38.72 -4.41 2.36
CA LYS A 226 -39.51 -4.91 3.48
C LYS A 226 -39.67 -6.42 3.34
#